data_65b1221794b00b34200297016781e18f
#
_entry.id   65b1221794b00b34200297016781e18f
#
_cell.length_a   1.000
_cell.length_b   1.000
_cell.length_c   1.000
_cell.angle_alpha   90.00
_cell.angle_beta   90.00
_cell.angle_gamma   90.00
#
_symmetry.space_group_name_H-M   'P 1'
#
loop_
_entity.id
_entity.type
_entity.pdbx_description
1 polymer ?
#
loop_
_entity_poly.entity_id
_entity_poly.type
_entity_poly.pdbx_seq_one_letter_code
_entity_poly.pdbx_strand_id
1 'polypeptide(L)'
;MLLTIIALKSCGNENNAPKFKIKANQKTFVSGDTLHLSIQNKNKTAYDSVQFSLRGARINPTYVFPEDALLGDIPTEAVVFIEGKEFRTTTNVRLLNIKAPSLYTYTLVNEYPHDKQAYTQGLEFDGERLYESTGLRGKSSLRRVNFKTGAVEKQIDLDGTYFGEGLTLINGKIIQLTWQENIGFIYDQESMAMKSSFTYEQSKEGWGLCNDGTVLYKSDGSAKIWTLDATTQKEVSYIEATTNKTIITKINELEWVNGAIYANTYQSQKDVVLIINPKNGAVDGIIDFDGLRSKVEQIEGLDVLNGIAYHPGRKTFFVTGKN
;
A
#
# COMPACT_ATOMS: atom_id res chain seq x y z
N MET A 1 31.37 -5.90 61.84
CA MET A 1 30.91 -4.58 61.42
C MET A 1 29.95 -4.79 60.26
N LEU A 2 28.64 -4.81 60.57
CA LEU A 2 27.59 -5.14 59.61
C LEU A 2 27.10 -3.85 58.96
N LEU A 3 27.30 -3.70 57.64
CA LEU A 3 26.85 -2.50 56.86
C LEU A 3 25.41 -2.76 56.42
N THR A 4 24.47 -2.08 57.03
CA THR A 4 23.05 -2.11 56.64
C THR A 4 22.83 -1.11 55.51
N ILE A 5 22.57 -1.60 54.26
CA ILE A 5 22.18 -0.80 53.14
C ILE A 5 20.68 -0.51 53.25
N ILE A 6 20.33 0.72 53.57
CA ILE A 6 18.95 1.23 53.51
C ILE A 6 18.62 1.59 52.07
N ALA A 7 17.82 0.74 51.42
CA ALA A 7 17.23 1.02 50.14
C ALA A 7 16.04 1.99 50.33
N LEU A 8 16.22 3.25 50.01
CA LEU A 8 15.12 4.21 49.93
C LEU A 8 14.26 3.86 48.68
N LYS A 9 13.14 3.17 48.89
CA LYS A 9 12.06 3.11 47.90
C LYS A 9 11.42 4.48 47.79
N SER A 10 11.74 5.23 46.75
CA SER A 10 10.98 6.38 46.34
C SER A 10 9.62 5.89 45.76
N CYS A 11 8.60 5.89 46.61
CA CYS A 11 7.21 5.80 46.19
C CYS A 11 6.80 7.14 45.56
N GLY A 12 7.14 7.37 44.30
CA GLY A 12 6.54 8.41 43.50
C GLY A 12 5.10 8.00 43.16
N ASN A 13 4.14 8.82 43.56
CA ASN A 13 2.71 8.69 43.34
C ASN A 13 2.46 8.73 41.79
N GLU A 14 2.35 7.60 41.11
CA GLU A 14 2.10 7.51 39.66
C GLU A 14 0.75 8.13 39.24
N ASN A 15 -0.12 8.48 40.16
CA ASN A 15 -1.44 9.06 39.91
C ASN A 15 -1.45 10.56 39.55
N ASN A 16 -0.32 11.29 39.66
CA ASN A 16 -0.25 12.74 39.43
C ASN A 16 0.47 13.14 38.12
N ALA A 17 0.83 12.23 37.25
CA ALA A 17 1.44 12.61 35.98
C ALA A 17 0.47 13.47 35.13
N PRO A 18 0.94 14.56 34.53
CA PRO A 18 0.10 15.39 33.66
C PRO A 18 -0.54 14.59 32.55
N LYS A 19 -1.88 14.68 32.38
CA LYS A 19 -2.63 13.97 31.33
C LYS A 19 -3.11 14.97 30.31
N PHE A 20 -2.37 15.08 29.22
CA PHE A 20 -2.73 15.89 28.06
C PHE A 20 -3.39 15.06 26.97
N LYS A 21 -4.34 15.68 26.24
CA LYS A 21 -4.92 15.12 25.02
C LYS A 21 -4.98 16.20 23.95
N ILE A 22 -4.73 15.83 22.72
CA ILE A 22 -4.96 16.71 21.57
C ILE A 22 -6.46 16.78 21.31
N LYS A 23 -6.98 18.00 21.13
CA LYS A 23 -8.32 18.28 20.63
C LYS A 23 -8.21 18.98 19.29
N ALA A 24 -8.76 18.37 18.24
CA ALA A 24 -8.97 18.99 16.94
C ALA A 24 -10.42 19.50 16.85
N ASN A 25 -10.65 20.53 16.05
CA ASN A 25 -12.01 21.06 15.80
C ASN A 25 -12.93 20.03 15.13
N GLN A 26 -12.37 19.13 14.29
CA GLN A 26 -13.06 17.98 13.70
C GLN A 26 -12.10 16.82 13.52
N LYS A 27 -12.60 15.62 13.13
CA LYS A 27 -11.78 14.43 12.94
C LYS A 27 -11.41 14.19 11.47
N THR A 28 -12.25 14.68 10.55
CA THR A 28 -12.11 14.47 9.12
C THR A 28 -12.13 15.81 8.42
N PHE A 29 -11.22 15.97 7.46
CA PHE A 29 -10.96 17.17 6.69
C PHE A 29 -10.87 16.85 5.22
N VAL A 30 -10.97 17.88 4.40
CA VAL A 30 -10.59 17.88 2.97
C VAL A 30 -9.59 18.99 2.72
N SER A 31 -8.94 18.99 1.55
CA SER A 31 -8.03 20.09 1.16
C SER A 31 -8.75 21.43 1.19
N GLY A 32 -8.08 22.46 1.70
CA GLY A 32 -8.64 23.78 1.95
C GLY A 32 -9.27 23.96 3.34
N ASP A 33 -9.59 22.89 4.04
CA ASP A 33 -10.09 22.99 5.43
C ASP A 33 -9.03 23.50 6.39
N THR A 34 -9.50 24.18 7.43
CA THR A 34 -8.64 24.66 8.53
C THR A 34 -8.73 23.73 9.74
N LEU A 35 -7.60 23.16 10.11
CA LEU A 35 -7.40 22.42 11.36
C LEU A 35 -7.08 23.39 12.49
N HIS A 36 -7.81 23.30 13.59
CA HIS A 36 -7.49 23.98 14.84
C HIS A 36 -7.17 22.94 15.91
N LEU A 37 -5.94 23.01 16.44
CA LEU A 37 -5.45 22.14 17.50
C LEU A 37 -5.37 22.87 18.83
N SER A 38 -5.73 22.18 19.90
CA SER A 38 -5.57 22.64 21.28
C SER A 38 -5.24 21.46 22.19
N ILE A 39 -4.74 21.78 23.41
CA ILE A 39 -4.49 20.78 24.44
C ILE A 39 -5.65 20.77 25.44
N GLN A 40 -6.27 19.59 25.56
CA GLN A 40 -7.16 19.32 26.69
C GLN A 40 -6.32 18.89 27.89
N ASN A 41 -6.37 19.66 28.97
CA ASN A 41 -5.62 19.47 30.19
C ASN A 41 -6.61 19.26 31.36
N LYS A 42 -6.96 17.99 31.64
CA LYS A 42 -7.95 17.65 32.64
C LYS A 42 -7.56 18.04 34.06
N ASN A 43 -6.27 17.97 34.36
CA ASN A 43 -5.75 18.24 35.70
C ASN A 43 -5.45 19.72 35.91
N LYS A 44 -5.69 20.60 34.92
CA LYS A 44 -5.35 22.04 34.95
C LYS A 44 -3.87 22.29 35.31
N THR A 45 -2.98 21.36 34.98
CA THR A 45 -1.54 21.51 35.22
C THR A 45 -1.01 22.67 34.38
N ALA A 46 -0.32 23.62 34.98
CA ALA A 46 0.34 24.70 34.25
C ALA A 46 1.41 24.11 33.32
N TYR A 47 1.56 24.68 32.12
CA TYR A 47 2.60 24.31 31.16
C TYR A 47 3.16 25.56 30.48
N ASP A 48 4.42 25.50 30.07
CA ASP A 48 5.15 26.64 29.50
C ASP A 48 4.76 26.87 28.04
N SER A 49 4.74 25.78 27.24
CA SER A 49 4.44 25.84 25.81
C SER A 49 3.96 24.50 25.25
N VAL A 50 3.44 24.52 24.02
CA VAL A 50 3.08 23.33 23.27
C VAL A 50 3.56 23.46 21.81
N GLN A 51 4.06 22.35 21.25
CA GLN A 51 4.42 22.24 19.86
C GLN A 51 3.55 21.16 19.22
N PHE A 52 2.97 21.46 18.05
CA PHE A 52 2.19 20.48 17.27
C PHE A 52 2.95 20.07 16.03
N SER A 53 2.76 18.80 15.63
CA SER A 53 3.27 18.28 14.36
C SER A 53 2.24 17.39 13.68
N LEU A 54 2.26 17.38 12.33
CA LEU A 54 1.54 16.45 11.46
C LEU A 54 2.57 15.62 10.72
N ARG A 55 2.47 14.28 10.75
CA ARG A 55 3.45 13.37 10.13
C ARG A 55 4.91 13.74 10.47
N GLY A 56 5.16 14.23 11.70
CA GLY A 56 6.47 14.67 12.16
C GLY A 56 6.86 16.11 11.77
N ALA A 57 6.18 16.74 10.82
CA ALA A 57 6.44 18.14 10.45
C ALA A 57 5.77 19.10 11.43
N ARG A 58 6.55 20.04 11.99
CA ARG A 58 6.03 21.07 12.91
C ARG A 58 5.05 21.99 12.21
N ILE A 59 3.92 22.27 12.86
CA ILE A 59 2.88 23.18 12.37
C ILE A 59 2.46 24.19 13.45
N ASN A 60 1.77 25.26 13.03
CA ASN A 60 1.05 26.15 13.94
C ASN A 60 -0.24 25.47 14.44
N PRO A 61 -0.78 25.87 15.60
CA PRO A 61 -2.05 25.34 16.10
C PRO A 61 -3.24 25.53 15.16
N THR A 62 -3.15 26.48 14.24
CA THR A 62 -4.05 26.66 13.10
C THR A 62 -3.31 26.34 11.83
N TYR A 63 -3.82 25.37 11.06
CA TYR A 63 -3.17 24.86 9.85
C TYR A 63 -4.22 24.66 8.76
N VAL A 64 -3.95 25.16 7.54
CA VAL A 64 -4.79 24.95 6.36
C VAL A 64 -4.18 23.83 5.54
N PHE A 65 -4.96 22.79 5.21
CA PHE A 65 -4.49 21.69 4.38
C PHE A 65 -4.31 22.17 2.94
N PRO A 66 -3.10 22.04 2.35
CA PRO A 66 -2.87 22.43 0.95
C PRO A 66 -3.59 21.48 0.00
N GLU A 67 -3.76 21.91 -1.25
CA GLU A 67 -4.48 21.13 -2.29
C GLU A 67 -3.77 19.82 -2.65
N ASP A 68 -2.45 19.80 -2.59
CA ASP A 68 -1.58 18.67 -2.88
C ASP A 68 -1.20 17.82 -1.65
N ALA A 69 -1.85 18.07 -0.50
CA ALA A 69 -1.56 17.33 0.72
C ALA A 69 -1.74 15.82 0.55
N LEU A 70 -0.85 15.04 1.16
CA LEU A 70 -1.00 13.58 1.26
C LEU A 70 -2.28 13.24 2.01
N LEU A 71 -3.17 12.49 1.36
CA LEU A 71 -4.43 12.04 1.93
C LEU A 71 -4.25 10.88 2.93
N GLY A 72 -5.33 10.51 3.61
CA GLY A 72 -5.34 9.38 4.53
C GLY A 72 -5.33 9.80 6.00
N ASP A 73 -4.89 8.88 6.85
CA ASP A 73 -4.74 9.13 8.28
C ASP A 73 -3.43 9.87 8.56
N ILE A 74 -3.54 10.98 9.28
CA ILE A 74 -2.42 11.87 9.57
C ILE A 74 -2.07 11.77 11.05
N PRO A 75 -0.97 11.10 11.42
CA PRO A 75 -0.44 11.12 12.76
C PRO A 75 -0.18 12.55 13.22
N THR A 76 -0.82 12.93 14.32
CA THR A 76 -0.75 14.24 14.92
C THR A 76 -0.15 14.12 16.30
N GLU A 77 0.93 14.82 16.59
CA GLU A 77 1.60 14.82 17.88
C GLU A 77 1.55 16.21 18.51
N ALA A 78 1.46 16.24 19.82
CA ALA A 78 1.74 17.44 20.62
C ALA A 78 2.80 17.13 21.66
N VAL A 79 3.80 17.99 21.75
CA VAL A 79 4.82 18.01 22.82
C VAL A 79 4.52 19.19 23.72
N VAL A 80 4.15 18.91 24.97
CA VAL A 80 3.87 19.91 26.02
C VAL A 80 5.09 20.03 26.91
N PHE A 81 5.55 21.25 27.14
CA PHE A 81 6.72 21.54 27.97
C PHE A 81 6.29 22.04 29.33
N ILE A 82 6.87 21.48 30.39
CA ILE A 82 6.68 21.88 31.80
C ILE A 82 8.05 21.87 32.46
N GLU A 83 8.52 23.01 32.89
CA GLU A 83 9.81 23.16 33.59
C GLU A 83 10.95 22.41 32.89
N GLY A 84 11.02 22.53 31.55
CA GLY A 84 12.01 21.89 30.72
C GLY A 84 11.81 20.40 30.47
N LYS A 85 10.74 19.77 30.97
CA LYS A 85 10.37 18.36 30.69
C LYS A 85 9.36 18.29 29.58
N GLU A 86 9.49 17.25 28.73
CA GLU A 86 8.58 16.99 27.61
C GLU A 86 7.51 15.96 27.97
N PHE A 87 6.26 16.27 27.63
CA PHE A 87 5.12 15.34 27.71
C PHE A 87 4.50 15.21 26.33
N ARG A 88 4.53 14.00 25.76
CA ARG A 88 4.07 13.72 24.40
C ARG A 88 2.68 13.10 24.43
N THR A 89 1.84 13.53 23.51
CA THR A 89 0.52 12.92 23.27
C THR A 89 0.25 12.88 21.77
N THR A 90 -0.43 11.83 21.32
CA THR A 90 -0.71 11.62 19.91
C THR A 90 -2.19 11.40 19.64
N THR A 91 -2.62 11.72 18.45
CA THR A 91 -3.94 11.40 17.88
C THR A 91 -3.81 11.29 16.38
N ASN A 92 -4.88 10.92 15.68
CA ASN A 92 -4.95 10.99 14.23
C ASN A 92 -6.07 11.95 13.82
N VAL A 93 -5.81 12.75 12.79
CA VAL A 93 -6.84 13.40 11.97
C VAL A 93 -6.85 12.74 10.61
N ARG A 94 -7.96 12.82 9.89
CA ARG A 94 -8.12 12.19 8.58
C ARG A 94 -8.32 13.24 7.50
N LEU A 95 -7.58 13.14 6.40
CA LEU A 95 -7.75 13.99 5.23
C LEU A 95 -8.30 13.13 4.08
N LEU A 96 -9.52 13.41 3.64
CA LEU A 96 -10.16 12.74 2.52
C LEU A 96 -9.97 13.52 1.22
N ASN A 97 -10.16 12.82 0.09
CA ASN A 97 -10.21 13.48 -1.21
C ASN A 97 -11.45 14.39 -1.27
N ILE A 98 -11.31 15.57 -1.83
CA ILE A 98 -12.44 16.50 -2.02
C ILE A 98 -13.38 16.01 -3.13
N LYS A 99 -12.84 15.28 -4.13
CA LYS A 99 -13.59 14.80 -5.29
C LYS A 99 -14.01 13.35 -5.12
N ALA A 100 -15.25 13.04 -5.51
CA ALA A 100 -15.66 11.65 -5.68
C ALA A 100 -14.93 11.03 -6.87
N PRO A 101 -14.57 9.72 -6.82
CA PRO A 101 -13.98 9.04 -7.96
C PRO A 101 -14.95 8.99 -9.15
N SER A 102 -14.42 9.15 -10.35
CA SER A 102 -15.15 8.87 -11.59
C SER A 102 -15.42 7.38 -11.72
N LEU A 103 -16.63 7.02 -12.17
CA LEU A 103 -16.97 5.62 -12.39
C LEU A 103 -16.80 5.26 -13.86
N TYR A 104 -16.09 4.18 -14.11
CA TYR A 104 -15.85 3.61 -15.43
C TYR A 104 -16.39 2.18 -15.48
N THR A 105 -16.72 1.75 -16.68
CA THR A 105 -17.01 0.35 -17.01
C THR A 105 -16.04 -0.12 -18.06
N TYR A 106 -16.16 -1.39 -18.47
CA TYR A 106 -15.26 -2.00 -19.44
C TYR A 106 -16.01 -2.41 -20.71
N THR A 107 -15.24 -2.58 -21.80
CA THR A 107 -15.67 -3.27 -23.00
C THR A 107 -14.75 -4.47 -23.22
N LEU A 108 -15.32 -5.67 -23.24
CA LEU A 108 -14.56 -6.87 -23.55
C LEU A 108 -14.17 -6.87 -25.03
N VAL A 109 -12.86 -6.82 -25.31
CA VAL A 109 -12.30 -6.77 -26.66
C VAL A 109 -11.93 -8.18 -27.13
N ASN A 110 -11.26 -8.96 -26.29
CA ASN A 110 -10.83 -10.33 -26.57
C ASN A 110 -10.82 -11.16 -25.28
N GLU A 111 -10.84 -12.47 -25.47
CA GLU A 111 -10.62 -13.47 -24.44
C GLU A 111 -9.47 -14.37 -24.88
N TYR A 112 -8.58 -14.72 -23.98
CA TYR A 112 -7.39 -15.53 -24.23
C TYR A 112 -7.33 -16.70 -23.25
N PRO A 113 -6.76 -17.84 -23.67
CA PRO A 113 -6.52 -18.94 -22.76
C PRO A 113 -5.58 -18.54 -21.62
N HIS A 114 -5.87 -19.02 -20.42
CA HIS A 114 -5.03 -18.85 -19.24
C HIS A 114 -4.96 -20.16 -18.46
N ASP A 115 -3.86 -20.40 -17.75
CA ASP A 115 -3.70 -21.59 -16.92
C ASP A 115 -4.66 -21.52 -15.70
N LYS A 116 -5.63 -22.43 -15.66
CA LYS A 116 -6.62 -22.53 -14.58
C LYS A 116 -6.04 -22.83 -13.20
N GLN A 117 -4.77 -23.23 -13.13
CA GLN A 117 -4.06 -23.46 -11.88
C GLN A 117 -3.20 -22.26 -11.46
N ALA A 118 -3.20 -21.20 -12.26
CA ALA A 118 -2.48 -19.99 -11.94
C ALA A 118 -3.24 -19.19 -10.87
N TYR A 119 -2.72 -19.19 -9.67
CA TYR A 119 -3.19 -18.29 -8.62
C TYR A 119 -2.49 -16.95 -8.78
N THR A 120 -2.93 -16.15 -9.78
CA THR A 120 -2.24 -14.93 -10.23
C THR A 120 -2.16 -13.88 -9.13
N GLN A 121 -0.94 -13.39 -8.91
CA GLN A 121 -0.63 -12.36 -7.91
C GLN A 121 0.07 -11.14 -8.50
N GLY A 122 0.65 -11.26 -9.68
CA GLY A 122 1.25 -10.16 -10.40
C GLY A 122 1.28 -10.45 -11.89
N LEU A 123 1.11 -9.39 -12.71
CA LEU A 123 1.01 -9.51 -14.16
C LEU A 123 1.60 -8.24 -14.80
N GLU A 124 2.55 -8.37 -15.73
CA GLU A 124 3.12 -7.22 -16.44
C GLU A 124 3.63 -7.58 -17.83
N PHE A 125 3.44 -6.69 -18.81
CA PHE A 125 3.94 -6.84 -20.17
C PHE A 125 5.32 -6.20 -20.38
N ASP A 126 6.17 -6.92 -21.13
CA ASP A 126 7.33 -6.36 -21.85
C ASP A 126 7.13 -6.59 -23.34
N GLY A 127 6.63 -5.61 -24.05
CA GLY A 127 6.22 -5.75 -25.44
C GLY A 127 5.12 -6.78 -25.62
N GLU A 128 5.40 -7.88 -26.34
CA GLU A 128 4.47 -9.00 -26.53
C GLU A 128 4.67 -10.14 -25.49
N ARG A 129 5.63 -10.01 -24.58
CA ARG A 129 5.90 -11.00 -23.53
C ARG A 129 5.10 -10.66 -22.29
N LEU A 130 4.35 -11.61 -21.77
CA LEU A 130 3.63 -11.48 -20.51
C LEU A 130 4.42 -12.20 -19.41
N TYR A 131 4.69 -11.48 -18.32
CA TYR A 131 5.27 -12.05 -17.10
C TYR A 131 4.17 -12.19 -16.06
N GLU A 132 4.19 -13.30 -15.35
CA GLU A 132 3.20 -13.64 -14.34
C GLU A 132 3.88 -14.16 -13.08
N SER A 133 3.44 -13.69 -11.93
CA SER A 133 3.75 -14.23 -10.62
C SER A 133 2.52 -14.94 -10.05
N THR A 134 2.70 -16.18 -9.58
CA THR A 134 1.63 -16.98 -9.00
C THR A 134 1.87 -17.27 -7.54
N GLY A 135 0.79 -17.34 -6.75
CA GLY A 135 0.81 -17.65 -5.32
C GLY A 135 0.63 -19.14 -5.03
N LEU A 136 0.33 -19.42 -3.77
CA LEU A 136 0.16 -20.71 -3.10
C LEU A 136 1.47 -21.42 -2.74
N ARG A 137 1.69 -21.65 -1.44
CA ARG A 137 2.88 -22.37 -0.93
C ARG A 137 2.99 -23.74 -1.57
N GLY A 138 4.18 -24.06 -2.07
CA GLY A 138 4.47 -25.29 -2.82
C GLY A 138 4.02 -25.29 -4.29
N LYS A 139 3.41 -24.16 -4.77
CA LYS A 139 2.98 -23.99 -6.17
C LYS A 139 3.34 -22.63 -6.73
N SER A 140 3.88 -21.73 -5.93
CA SER A 140 4.26 -20.37 -6.35
C SER A 140 5.34 -20.40 -7.42
N SER A 141 5.19 -19.55 -8.42
CA SER A 141 6.13 -19.51 -9.55
C SER A 141 6.25 -18.10 -10.15
N LEU A 142 7.37 -17.86 -10.83
CA LEU A 142 7.57 -16.77 -11.77
C LEU A 142 7.52 -17.34 -13.18
N ARG A 143 6.68 -16.78 -14.06
CA ARG A 143 6.42 -17.31 -15.40
C ARG A 143 6.61 -16.28 -16.49
N ARG A 144 6.99 -16.72 -17.67
CA ARG A 144 6.83 -16.01 -18.92
C ARG A 144 5.81 -16.76 -19.76
N VAL A 145 4.74 -16.06 -20.16
CA VAL A 145 3.55 -16.66 -20.76
C VAL A 145 3.31 -16.06 -22.14
N ASN A 146 2.98 -16.91 -23.09
CA ASN A 146 2.42 -16.47 -24.36
C ASN A 146 0.93 -16.14 -24.15
N PHE A 147 0.59 -14.87 -24.06
CA PHE A 147 -0.79 -14.48 -23.76
C PHE A 147 -1.82 -14.88 -24.82
N LYS A 148 -1.40 -15.12 -26.08
CA LYS A 148 -2.31 -15.53 -27.17
C LYS A 148 -2.74 -16.98 -27.06
N THR A 149 -1.86 -17.85 -26.55
CA THR A 149 -2.09 -19.29 -26.44
C THR A 149 -2.27 -19.80 -25.02
N GLY A 150 -1.96 -18.97 -24.01
CA GLY A 150 -1.90 -19.38 -22.61
C GLY A 150 -0.69 -20.26 -22.25
N ALA A 151 0.20 -20.55 -23.21
CA ALA A 151 1.33 -21.45 -22.99
C ALA A 151 2.38 -20.81 -22.09
N VAL A 152 2.78 -21.50 -21.03
CA VAL A 152 3.91 -21.13 -20.19
C VAL A 152 5.20 -21.47 -20.93
N GLU A 153 5.90 -20.44 -21.42
CA GLU A 153 7.15 -20.58 -22.19
C GLU A 153 8.35 -20.84 -21.28
N LYS A 154 8.33 -20.27 -20.08
CA LYS A 154 9.37 -20.45 -19.07
C LYS A 154 8.77 -20.28 -17.67
N GLN A 155 9.23 -21.13 -16.74
CA GLN A 155 8.78 -21.09 -15.34
C GLN A 155 9.96 -21.31 -14.41
N ILE A 156 9.96 -20.56 -13.32
CA ILE A 156 10.84 -20.74 -12.17
C ILE A 156 9.93 -20.97 -10.96
N ASP A 157 10.02 -22.14 -10.35
CA ASP A 157 9.30 -22.45 -9.13
C ASP A 157 9.99 -21.83 -7.92
N LEU A 158 9.21 -21.23 -7.02
CA LEU A 158 9.72 -20.80 -5.74
C LEU A 158 9.86 -22.00 -4.78
N ASP A 159 10.76 -21.87 -3.80
CA ASP A 159 10.80 -22.84 -2.72
C ASP A 159 9.42 -22.96 -2.06
N GLY A 160 9.05 -24.17 -1.64
CA GLY A 160 7.71 -24.48 -1.14
C GLY A 160 7.27 -23.69 0.10
N THR A 161 8.21 -23.03 0.78
CA THR A 161 7.95 -22.16 1.93
C THR A 161 7.40 -20.78 1.54
N TYR A 162 7.65 -20.34 0.31
CA TYR A 162 7.26 -19.01 -0.17
C TYR A 162 5.86 -19.00 -0.78
N PHE A 163 5.16 -17.91 -0.54
CA PHE A 163 3.96 -17.57 -1.28
C PHE A 163 4.30 -16.38 -2.20
N GLY A 164 4.40 -16.63 -3.52
CA GLY A 164 4.69 -15.60 -4.51
C GLY A 164 3.58 -14.57 -4.60
N GLU A 165 3.95 -13.32 -4.77
CA GLU A 165 3.05 -12.16 -4.83
C GLU A 165 3.37 -11.28 -6.05
N GLY A 166 3.07 -9.99 -6.01
CA GLY A 166 3.24 -9.05 -7.12
C GLY A 166 4.63 -9.06 -7.74
N LEU A 167 4.69 -8.75 -9.02
CA LEU A 167 5.94 -8.59 -9.76
C LEU A 167 5.98 -7.25 -10.49
N THR A 168 7.19 -6.80 -10.85
CA THR A 168 7.38 -5.71 -11.80
C THR A 168 8.70 -5.82 -12.55
N LEU A 169 8.74 -5.21 -13.74
CA LEU A 169 9.89 -5.21 -14.65
C LEU A 169 10.56 -3.84 -14.64
N ILE A 170 11.81 -3.76 -14.21
CA ILE A 170 12.56 -2.51 -14.19
C ILE A 170 14.05 -2.70 -14.48
N ASN A 171 14.60 -1.90 -15.38
CA ASN A 171 16.04 -1.87 -15.69
C ASN A 171 16.62 -3.26 -15.99
N GLY A 172 15.93 -4.08 -16.80
CA GLY A 172 16.36 -5.43 -17.17
C GLY A 172 16.29 -6.46 -16.05
N LYS A 173 15.53 -6.17 -15.00
CA LYS A 173 15.29 -7.04 -13.85
C LYS A 173 13.81 -7.34 -13.72
N ILE A 174 13.50 -8.50 -13.15
CA ILE A 174 12.18 -8.82 -12.59
C ILE A 174 12.31 -8.74 -11.08
N ILE A 175 11.43 -8.01 -10.44
CA ILE A 175 11.30 -7.98 -8.99
C ILE A 175 10.00 -8.70 -8.64
N GLN A 176 10.07 -9.73 -7.78
CA GLN A 176 8.91 -10.50 -7.32
C GLN A 176 8.84 -10.45 -5.80
N LEU A 177 7.66 -10.18 -5.27
CA LEU A 177 7.39 -10.16 -3.85
C LEU A 177 6.99 -11.55 -3.32
N THR A 178 7.07 -11.72 -2.00
CA THR A 178 6.42 -12.80 -1.26
C THR A 178 5.46 -12.21 -0.23
N TRP A 179 4.46 -12.99 0.20
CA TRP A 179 3.41 -12.54 1.10
C TRP A 179 3.94 -12.20 2.51
N GLN A 180 4.04 -13.20 3.38
CA GLN A 180 4.37 -13.04 4.81
C GLN A 180 5.82 -13.37 5.15
N GLU A 181 6.57 -13.84 4.17
CA GLU A 181 7.97 -14.25 4.35
C GLU A 181 8.91 -13.03 4.44
N ASN A 182 8.38 -11.82 4.20
CA ASN A 182 9.11 -10.55 4.31
C ASN A 182 10.35 -10.48 3.39
N ILE A 183 10.28 -11.16 2.25
CA ILE A 183 11.37 -11.26 1.26
C ILE A 183 10.83 -10.91 -0.13
N GLY A 184 11.64 -10.17 -0.92
CA GLY A 184 11.46 -10.03 -2.36
C GLY A 184 12.66 -10.61 -3.10
N PHE A 185 12.43 -11.13 -4.31
CA PHE A 185 13.46 -11.70 -5.17
C PHE A 185 13.72 -10.82 -6.38
N ILE A 186 14.97 -10.80 -6.82
CA ILE A 186 15.41 -10.07 -8.00
C ILE A 186 15.98 -11.08 -8.99
N TYR A 187 15.43 -11.08 -10.20
CA TYR A 187 15.88 -11.94 -11.29
C TYR A 187 16.40 -11.09 -12.46
N ASP A 188 17.26 -11.67 -13.26
CA ASP A 188 17.58 -11.15 -14.58
C ASP A 188 16.38 -11.35 -15.50
N GLN A 189 15.95 -10.33 -16.21
CA GLN A 189 14.69 -10.36 -16.97
C GLN A 189 14.75 -11.35 -18.13
N GLU A 190 15.85 -11.42 -18.90
CA GLU A 190 15.94 -12.26 -20.07
C GLU A 190 16.12 -13.74 -19.69
N SER A 191 17.08 -14.02 -18.81
CA SER A 191 17.37 -15.39 -18.39
C SER A 191 16.45 -15.89 -17.28
N MET A 192 15.68 -15.02 -16.60
CA MET A 192 14.89 -15.32 -15.41
C MET A 192 15.69 -16.01 -14.29
N ALA A 193 17.03 -15.88 -14.32
CA ALA A 193 17.90 -16.42 -13.28
C ALA A 193 17.85 -15.50 -12.04
N MET A 194 17.68 -16.08 -10.85
CA MET A 194 17.72 -15.35 -9.59
C MET A 194 19.10 -14.73 -9.36
N LYS A 195 19.15 -13.45 -9.05
CA LYS A 195 20.39 -12.68 -8.80
C LYS A 195 20.58 -12.40 -7.31
N SER A 196 19.53 -11.97 -6.63
CA SER A 196 19.58 -11.59 -5.21
C SER A 196 18.19 -11.56 -4.60
N SER A 197 18.13 -11.27 -3.32
CA SER A 197 16.91 -11.03 -2.56
C SER A 197 17.05 -9.78 -1.69
N PHE A 198 15.94 -9.25 -1.21
CA PHE A 198 15.88 -8.14 -0.26
C PHE A 198 14.78 -8.38 0.76
N THR A 199 14.83 -7.67 1.89
CA THR A 199 13.81 -7.75 2.95
C THR A 199 13.02 -6.45 3.01
N TYR A 200 11.74 -6.55 3.39
CA TYR A 200 10.91 -5.38 3.67
C TYR A 200 11.30 -4.77 5.01
N GLU A 201 11.15 -3.45 5.16
CA GLU A 201 11.57 -2.75 6.38
C GLU A 201 10.39 -2.42 7.29
N GLN A 202 9.43 -1.63 6.80
CA GLN A 202 8.30 -1.12 7.58
C GLN A 202 7.02 -1.91 7.32
N SER A 203 6.72 -2.22 6.06
CA SER A 203 5.64 -3.13 5.70
C SER A 203 5.98 -4.56 6.14
N LYS A 204 4.97 -5.38 6.40
CA LYS A 204 5.16 -6.76 6.88
C LYS A 204 4.80 -7.80 5.84
N GLU A 205 4.09 -7.38 4.81
CA GLU A 205 3.64 -8.23 3.73
C GLU A 205 3.95 -7.59 2.38
N GLY A 206 4.14 -8.40 1.35
CA GLY A 206 4.17 -7.98 -0.03
C GLY A 206 2.90 -8.47 -0.71
N TRP A 207 2.19 -7.57 -1.45
CA TRP A 207 1.02 -7.92 -2.23
C TRP A 207 1.26 -7.56 -3.70
N GLY A 208 0.83 -6.40 -4.19
CA GLY A 208 1.07 -5.95 -5.53
C GLY A 208 2.36 -5.13 -5.69
N LEU A 209 2.85 -5.04 -6.92
CA LEU A 209 4.05 -4.27 -7.24
C LEU A 209 3.96 -3.71 -8.66
N CYS A 210 4.21 -2.42 -8.83
CA CYS A 210 4.43 -1.80 -10.14
C CYS A 210 5.54 -0.75 -10.06
N ASN A 211 5.89 -0.12 -11.19
CA ASN A 211 6.91 0.94 -11.22
C ASN A 211 6.60 2.01 -12.26
N ASP A 212 7.15 3.22 -12.08
CA ASP A 212 7.06 4.34 -13.03
C ASP A 212 8.33 4.52 -13.88
N GLY A 213 9.26 3.56 -13.81
CA GLY A 213 10.59 3.61 -14.42
C GLY A 213 11.67 4.21 -13.52
N THR A 214 11.29 4.82 -12.39
CA THR A 214 12.23 5.46 -11.44
C THR A 214 12.11 4.93 -10.02
N VAL A 215 10.89 4.69 -9.56
CA VAL A 215 10.59 4.14 -8.25
C VAL A 215 9.62 2.95 -8.35
N LEU A 216 9.59 2.13 -7.32
CA LEU A 216 8.63 1.03 -7.20
C LEU A 216 7.48 1.45 -6.30
N TYR A 217 6.29 0.93 -6.60
CA TYR A 217 5.09 1.06 -5.78
C TYR A 217 4.64 -0.32 -5.31
N LYS A 218 4.56 -0.52 -4.01
CA LYS A 218 4.27 -1.81 -3.37
C LYS A 218 3.05 -1.70 -2.46
N SER A 219 2.05 -2.54 -2.67
CA SER A 219 0.95 -2.72 -1.72
C SER A 219 1.30 -3.77 -0.65
N ASP A 220 0.58 -3.74 0.47
CA ASP A 220 0.77 -4.65 1.62
C ASP A 220 -0.56 -5.14 2.20
N GLY A 221 -1.65 -5.05 1.42
CA GLY A 221 -3.00 -5.44 1.86
C GLY A 221 -3.69 -4.41 2.77
N SER A 222 -3.01 -3.39 3.23
CA SER A 222 -3.61 -2.24 3.92
C SER A 222 -4.14 -1.20 2.92
N ALA A 223 -4.33 0.04 3.33
CA ALA A 223 -4.59 1.17 2.45
C ALA A 223 -3.32 1.77 1.85
N LYS A 224 -2.16 1.35 2.34
CA LYS A 224 -0.88 1.91 1.95
C LYS A 224 -0.38 1.33 0.65
N ILE A 225 0.17 2.23 -0.17
CA ILE A 225 1.02 1.90 -1.30
C ILE A 225 2.38 2.54 -0.99
N TRP A 226 3.37 1.70 -0.72
CA TRP A 226 4.72 2.09 -0.37
C TRP A 226 5.50 2.49 -1.61
N THR A 227 6.25 3.56 -1.54
CA THR A 227 7.25 3.96 -2.54
C THR A 227 8.59 3.39 -2.13
N LEU A 228 9.23 2.61 -3.01
CA LEU A 228 10.53 2.03 -2.77
C LEU A 228 11.55 2.61 -3.76
N ASP A 229 12.78 2.79 -3.28
CA ASP A 229 13.92 3.08 -4.15
C ASP A 229 14.19 1.87 -5.08
N ALA A 230 14.22 2.10 -6.39
CA ALA A 230 14.34 1.01 -7.37
C ALA A 230 15.70 0.29 -7.36
N THR A 231 16.73 0.91 -6.78
CA THR A 231 18.08 0.34 -6.71
C THR A 231 18.29 -0.50 -5.47
N THR A 232 17.84 0.01 -4.32
CA THR A 232 18.06 -0.59 -3.01
C THR A 232 16.84 -1.37 -2.48
N GLN A 233 15.67 -1.20 -3.10
CA GLN A 233 14.36 -1.73 -2.71
C GLN A 233 13.91 -1.29 -1.30
N LYS A 234 14.55 -0.25 -0.74
CA LYS A 234 14.18 0.31 0.56
C LYS A 234 12.89 1.14 0.48
N GLU A 235 12.06 0.97 1.47
CA GLU A 235 10.82 1.74 1.63
C GLU A 235 11.14 3.19 2.06
N VAL A 236 10.75 4.16 1.23
CA VAL A 236 11.06 5.59 1.42
C VAL A 236 9.86 6.33 2.04
N SER A 237 8.66 6.07 1.51
CA SER A 237 7.42 6.75 1.90
C SER A 237 6.22 5.88 1.55
N TYR A 238 5.01 6.39 1.79
CA TYR A 238 3.78 5.77 1.32
C TYR A 238 2.69 6.80 1.07
N ILE A 239 1.72 6.43 0.25
CA ILE A 239 0.41 7.08 0.10
C ILE A 239 -0.67 6.16 0.63
N GLU A 240 -1.86 6.69 0.94
CA GLU A 240 -3.04 5.89 1.34
C GLU A 240 -4.17 6.10 0.33
N ALA A 241 -4.67 5.02 -0.25
CA ALA A 241 -5.74 5.06 -1.25
C ALA A 241 -7.03 5.64 -0.63
N THR A 242 -7.40 6.85 -1.02
CA THR A 242 -8.40 7.65 -0.31
C THR A 242 -9.42 8.25 -1.26
N THR A 243 -10.71 7.98 -1.00
CA THR A 243 -11.85 8.60 -1.69
C THR A 243 -12.35 9.83 -0.92
N ASN A 244 -13.40 10.45 -1.43
CA ASN A 244 -14.12 11.51 -0.73
C ASN A 244 -14.97 11.03 0.48
N LYS A 245 -15.03 9.71 0.71
CA LYS A 245 -15.84 9.12 1.79
C LYS A 245 -15.02 8.30 2.77
N THR A 246 -13.98 7.64 2.29
CA THR A 246 -13.23 6.67 3.11
C THR A 246 -11.84 6.39 2.55
N ILE A 247 -11.01 5.81 3.38
CA ILE A 247 -9.73 5.18 3.01
C ILE A 247 -10.04 3.75 2.58
N ILE A 248 -9.52 3.34 1.42
CA ILE A 248 -9.71 1.99 0.87
C ILE A 248 -8.58 1.10 1.35
N THR A 249 -8.93 -0.05 1.90
CA THR A 249 -7.98 -1.09 2.33
C THR A 249 -8.00 -2.29 1.39
N LYS A 250 -7.14 -3.26 1.64
CA LYS A 250 -6.98 -4.48 0.85
C LYS A 250 -6.56 -4.19 -0.60
N ILE A 251 -5.73 -3.17 -0.76
CA ILE A 251 -5.07 -2.89 -2.03
C ILE A 251 -4.17 -4.08 -2.36
N ASN A 252 -4.35 -4.64 -3.56
CA ASN A 252 -3.67 -5.85 -4.00
C ASN A 252 -2.78 -5.57 -5.20
N GLU A 253 -2.93 -6.29 -6.28
CA GLU A 253 -2.09 -6.20 -7.47
C GLU A 253 -2.15 -4.80 -8.10
N LEU A 254 -1.03 -4.33 -8.62
CA LEU A 254 -0.79 -2.97 -9.08
C LEU A 254 -0.23 -2.94 -10.50
N GLU A 255 -0.70 -1.97 -11.30
CA GLU A 255 -0.16 -1.66 -12.62
C GLU A 255 0.02 -0.16 -12.81
N TRP A 256 1.14 0.26 -13.41
CA TRP A 256 1.41 1.67 -13.72
C TRP A 256 1.05 2.01 -15.15
N VAL A 257 0.13 2.97 -15.33
CA VAL A 257 -0.25 3.44 -16.67
C VAL A 257 -0.40 4.95 -16.69
N ASN A 258 0.36 5.62 -17.55
CA ASN A 258 0.22 7.05 -17.87
C ASN A 258 0.15 7.97 -16.64
N GLY A 259 0.95 7.72 -15.61
CA GLY A 259 1.02 8.58 -14.44
C GLY A 259 0.02 8.25 -13.34
N ALA A 260 -0.67 7.12 -13.42
CA ALA A 260 -1.60 6.62 -12.40
C ALA A 260 -1.30 5.16 -12.05
N ILE A 261 -1.62 4.78 -10.83
CA ILE A 261 -1.57 3.39 -10.36
C ILE A 261 -2.98 2.81 -10.50
N TYR A 262 -3.08 1.70 -11.24
CA TYR A 262 -4.28 0.87 -11.32
C TYR A 262 -4.14 -0.27 -10.33
N ALA A 263 -5.11 -0.42 -9.43
CA ALA A 263 -4.99 -1.33 -8.30
C ALA A 263 -6.21 -2.25 -8.18
N ASN A 264 -5.99 -3.56 -8.17
CA ASN A 264 -6.98 -4.51 -7.73
C ASN A 264 -7.24 -4.36 -6.22
N THR A 265 -8.42 -4.75 -5.77
CA THR A 265 -8.74 -4.86 -4.34
C THR A 265 -9.15 -6.30 -4.01
N TYR A 266 -8.65 -6.82 -2.89
CA TYR A 266 -9.04 -8.15 -2.42
C TYR A 266 -10.42 -8.09 -1.75
N GLN A 267 -11.49 -8.11 -2.57
CA GLN A 267 -12.89 -8.05 -2.13
C GLN A 267 -13.71 -9.08 -2.90
N SER A 268 -14.33 -10.01 -2.19
CA SER A 268 -15.10 -11.12 -2.79
C SER A 268 -16.43 -10.70 -3.44
N GLN A 269 -16.93 -9.50 -3.15
CA GLN A 269 -18.25 -9.06 -3.59
C GLN A 269 -18.25 -8.05 -4.73
N LYS A 270 -17.08 -7.50 -5.09
CA LYS A 270 -16.94 -6.48 -6.13
C LYS A 270 -15.62 -6.65 -6.86
N ASP A 271 -15.71 -6.91 -8.13
CA ASP A 271 -14.56 -6.91 -9.02
C ASP A 271 -14.32 -5.49 -9.52
N VAL A 272 -13.44 -4.75 -8.84
CA VAL A 272 -13.13 -3.36 -9.18
C VAL A 272 -11.64 -3.14 -9.25
N VAL A 273 -11.24 -2.18 -10.10
CA VAL A 273 -9.89 -1.63 -10.16
C VAL A 273 -9.96 -0.14 -9.83
N LEU A 274 -9.12 0.29 -8.91
CA LEU A 274 -8.98 1.70 -8.53
C LEU A 274 -7.97 2.39 -9.45
N ILE A 275 -8.22 3.65 -9.78
CA ILE A 275 -7.25 4.54 -10.45
C ILE A 275 -6.78 5.53 -9.39
N ILE A 276 -5.51 5.43 -9.01
CA ILE A 276 -4.94 6.11 -7.85
C ILE A 276 -3.87 7.09 -8.30
N ASN A 277 -3.96 8.32 -7.81
CA ASN A 277 -2.94 9.34 -8.00
C ASN A 277 -1.72 9.04 -7.11
N PRO A 278 -0.54 8.77 -7.69
CA PRO A 278 0.66 8.39 -6.91
C PRO A 278 1.23 9.54 -6.07
N LYS A 279 0.83 10.80 -6.34
CA LYS A 279 1.36 11.96 -5.61
C LYS A 279 0.76 12.11 -4.22
N ASN A 280 -0.53 11.80 -4.06
CA ASN A 280 -1.22 12.05 -2.81
C ASN A 280 -2.16 10.95 -2.33
N GLY A 281 -2.36 9.88 -3.12
CA GLY A 281 -3.23 8.76 -2.77
C GLY A 281 -4.71 8.96 -3.12
N ALA A 282 -5.06 10.03 -3.83
CA ALA A 282 -6.43 10.23 -4.29
C ALA A 282 -6.89 9.09 -5.19
N VAL A 283 -8.03 8.50 -4.92
CA VAL A 283 -8.72 7.60 -5.83
C VAL A 283 -9.51 8.46 -6.80
N ASP A 284 -8.96 8.67 -8.00
CA ASP A 284 -9.54 9.53 -9.04
C ASP A 284 -10.61 8.80 -9.87
N GLY A 285 -10.53 7.45 -9.93
CA GLY A 285 -11.47 6.64 -10.67
C GLY A 285 -11.65 5.23 -10.10
N ILE A 286 -12.75 4.61 -10.48
CA ILE A 286 -13.05 3.19 -10.20
C ILE A 286 -13.56 2.59 -11.50
N ILE A 287 -12.92 1.51 -11.95
CA ILE A 287 -13.39 0.68 -13.05
C ILE A 287 -14.20 -0.47 -12.44
N ASP A 288 -15.47 -0.57 -12.82
CA ASP A 288 -16.35 -1.64 -12.39
C ASP A 288 -16.35 -2.76 -13.42
N PHE A 289 -15.90 -3.95 -13.00
CA PHE A 289 -15.87 -5.17 -13.79
C PHE A 289 -17.06 -6.11 -13.50
N ASP A 290 -18.16 -5.55 -12.98
CA ASP A 290 -19.36 -6.34 -12.75
C ASP A 290 -19.77 -7.14 -14.00
N GLY A 291 -20.13 -8.39 -13.79
CA GLY A 291 -20.48 -9.33 -14.86
C GLY A 291 -19.30 -9.98 -15.59
N LEU A 292 -18.03 -9.53 -15.39
CA LEU A 292 -16.87 -10.15 -16.05
C LEU A 292 -16.68 -11.59 -15.59
N ARG A 293 -16.83 -11.89 -14.31
CA ARG A 293 -16.71 -13.23 -13.74
C ARG A 293 -17.63 -14.26 -14.39
N SER A 294 -18.81 -13.85 -14.84
CA SER A 294 -19.75 -14.75 -15.55
C SER A 294 -19.33 -15.09 -16.98
N LYS A 295 -18.34 -14.37 -17.54
CA LYS A 295 -17.86 -14.56 -18.91
C LYS A 295 -16.65 -15.50 -19.00
N VAL A 296 -16.03 -15.81 -17.88
CA VAL A 296 -14.93 -16.80 -17.83
C VAL A 296 -15.49 -18.18 -17.54
N GLU A 297 -14.69 -19.23 -17.85
CA GLU A 297 -15.07 -20.60 -17.52
C GLU A 297 -15.31 -20.76 -16.01
N GLN A 298 -16.45 -21.32 -15.66
CA GLN A 298 -16.83 -21.54 -14.27
C GLN A 298 -16.19 -22.83 -13.76
N ILE A 299 -15.20 -22.71 -12.90
CA ILE A 299 -14.48 -23.83 -12.30
C ILE A 299 -14.66 -23.81 -10.77
N GLU A 300 -14.47 -24.96 -10.14
CA GLU A 300 -14.40 -25.04 -8.68
C GLU A 300 -13.17 -24.28 -8.18
N GLY A 301 -13.35 -23.39 -7.21
CA GLY A 301 -12.27 -22.57 -6.64
C GLY A 301 -12.01 -21.23 -7.36
N LEU A 302 -12.83 -20.86 -8.36
CA LEU A 302 -12.76 -19.51 -8.96
C LEU A 302 -12.86 -18.44 -7.88
N ASP A 303 -11.81 -17.65 -7.72
CA ASP A 303 -11.67 -16.64 -6.65
C ASP A 303 -11.79 -15.21 -7.23
N VAL A 304 -11.21 -14.22 -6.60
CA VAL A 304 -11.37 -12.80 -6.94
C VAL A 304 -10.62 -12.43 -8.23
N LEU A 305 -11.08 -11.33 -8.86
CA LEU A 305 -10.31 -10.63 -9.89
C LEU A 305 -8.98 -10.17 -9.29
N ASN A 306 -7.88 -10.64 -9.85
CA ASN A 306 -6.53 -10.23 -9.45
C ASN A 306 -5.55 -10.50 -10.58
N GLY A 307 -4.79 -9.49 -10.95
CA GLY A 307 -3.92 -9.45 -12.11
C GLY A 307 -4.46 -8.44 -13.13
N ILE A 308 -3.75 -7.33 -13.29
CA ILE A 308 -4.03 -6.31 -14.29
C ILE A 308 -2.72 -5.90 -14.95
N ALA A 309 -2.66 -5.97 -16.28
CA ALA A 309 -1.51 -5.56 -17.07
C ALA A 309 -1.94 -4.71 -18.26
N TYR A 310 -1.23 -3.63 -18.53
CA TYR A 310 -1.48 -2.77 -19.68
C TYR A 310 -0.58 -3.15 -20.85
N HIS A 311 -1.21 -3.43 -22.01
CA HIS A 311 -0.48 -3.68 -23.24
C HIS A 311 -0.35 -2.39 -24.08
N PRO A 312 0.82 -1.73 -24.11
CA PRO A 312 0.94 -0.40 -24.73
C PRO A 312 0.67 -0.39 -26.23
N GLY A 313 1.06 -1.44 -26.96
CA GLY A 313 0.82 -1.55 -28.39
C GLY A 313 -0.66 -1.71 -28.76
N ARG A 314 -1.46 -2.34 -27.89
CA ARG A 314 -2.90 -2.54 -28.07
C ARG A 314 -3.74 -1.45 -27.41
N LYS A 315 -3.16 -0.71 -26.46
CA LYS A 315 -3.85 0.26 -25.60
C LYS A 315 -5.03 -0.35 -24.86
N THR A 316 -4.85 -1.59 -24.38
CA THR A 316 -5.88 -2.33 -23.65
C THR A 316 -5.29 -2.89 -22.36
N PHE A 317 -6.16 -3.05 -21.37
CA PHE A 317 -5.83 -3.81 -20.16
C PHE A 317 -6.13 -5.30 -20.38
N PHE A 318 -5.26 -6.13 -19.86
CA PHE A 318 -5.49 -7.55 -19.64
C PHE A 318 -5.80 -7.74 -18.17
N VAL A 319 -6.84 -8.47 -17.87
CA VAL A 319 -7.25 -8.78 -16.51
C VAL A 319 -7.48 -10.27 -16.38
N THR A 320 -7.15 -10.83 -15.23
CA THR A 320 -7.39 -12.24 -14.90
C THR A 320 -7.87 -12.38 -13.45
N GLY A 321 -8.12 -13.61 -13.02
CA GLY A 321 -8.50 -13.94 -11.66
C GLY A 321 -7.52 -14.90 -11.01
N LYS A 322 -7.79 -15.22 -9.76
CA LYS A 322 -7.15 -16.33 -9.04
C LYS A 322 -7.92 -17.60 -9.36
N ASN A 323 -7.21 -18.61 -9.95
CA ASN A 323 -7.71 -19.90 -10.49
C ASN A 323 -8.59 -19.78 -11.71
#